data_ef229eb91c22413d8898cfb0f4911b80
#
_entry.id   ef229eb91c22413d8898cfb0f4911b80
#
_cell.length_a   1.000
_cell.length_b   1.000
_cell.length_c   1.000
_cell.angle_alpha   90.00
_cell.angle_beta   90.00
_cell.angle_gamma   90.00
#
_symmetry.space_group_name_H-M   'P 1'
#
loop_
_entity.id
_entity.type
_entity.pdbx_description
1 polymer ?
#
loop_
_entity_poly.entity_id
_entity_poly.type
_entity_poly.pdbx_seq_one_letter_code
_entity_poly.pdbx_strand_id
1 'polypeptide(L)'
;MSDRLEGKTVVVTGAASGQGRAGARLFARAGANLALCDVNDGGLAETVKLVAGEADVEVLAQHCDVAVMSDIEKFVAATIDRFDVIDVVYNNAGVMLRRSIEDTTEQDWDRVTDINVKGPFFLVKYALPALLKSTDGSIINVSSVSGLLPPREGNTAYCASKGALMALTRAQARDLAPHGIRVNCLVPGPIDTPMPAGAFDSLPENKRPAARAAAVSRSMIQRFGTAEEVAAVAVFLAGPEASYMTGAMIPVDGGWTAC
;
A
#
# COMPACT_ATOMS: atom_id res chain seq x y z
N MET A 1 16.43 -10.49 -11.22
CA MET A 1 15.34 -9.48 -11.11
C MET A 1 15.90 -8.07 -10.97
N SER A 2 17.22 -7.90 -11.08
CA SER A 2 17.87 -6.60 -11.14
C SER A 2 17.43 -5.89 -12.43
N ASP A 3 17.28 -4.60 -12.37
CA ASP A 3 17.16 -3.64 -13.48
C ASP A 3 15.77 -3.48 -14.15
N ARG A 4 14.71 -4.11 -13.59
CA ARG A 4 13.33 -3.96 -14.14
C ARG A 4 12.80 -2.53 -14.06
N LEU A 5 13.22 -1.80 -13.04
CA LEU A 5 12.76 -0.43 -12.74
C LEU A 5 13.95 0.54 -12.68
N GLU A 6 15.05 0.20 -13.38
CA GLU A 6 16.24 1.04 -13.38
C GLU A 6 15.92 2.47 -13.80
N GLY A 7 16.35 3.42 -12.99
CA GLY A 7 16.14 4.86 -13.20
C GLY A 7 14.70 5.35 -12.97
N LYS A 8 13.74 4.47 -12.70
CA LYS A 8 12.36 4.86 -12.36
C LYS A 8 12.25 5.41 -10.96
N THR A 9 11.34 6.35 -10.74
CA THR A 9 11.04 6.91 -9.43
C THR A 9 9.77 6.30 -8.88
N VAL A 10 9.86 5.68 -7.68
CA VAL A 10 8.75 5.04 -6.98
C VAL A 10 8.42 5.78 -5.69
N VAL A 11 7.20 6.26 -5.58
CA VAL A 11 6.63 6.82 -4.34
C VAL A 11 6.03 5.69 -3.52
N VAL A 12 6.40 5.57 -2.24
CA VAL A 12 5.87 4.56 -1.31
C VAL A 12 5.34 5.25 -0.05
N THR A 13 4.05 5.08 0.25
CA THR A 13 3.48 5.56 1.51
C THR A 13 3.39 4.43 2.55
N GLY A 14 3.49 4.76 3.84
CA GLY A 14 3.53 3.76 4.90
C GLY A 14 4.80 2.91 4.86
N ALA A 15 5.93 3.55 4.52
CA ALA A 15 7.20 2.86 4.25
C ALA A 15 7.96 2.44 5.51
N ALA A 16 7.53 2.84 6.71
CA ALA A 16 8.25 2.55 7.96
C ALA A 16 8.19 1.09 8.40
N SER A 17 7.25 0.29 7.89
CA SER A 17 7.08 -1.10 8.35
C SER A 17 6.30 -1.97 7.34
N GLY A 18 6.18 -3.26 7.65
CA GLY A 18 5.29 -4.20 6.96
C GLY A 18 5.45 -4.20 5.44
N GLN A 19 4.31 -4.14 4.73
CA GLN A 19 4.28 -4.20 3.26
C GLN A 19 4.95 -2.99 2.60
N GLY A 20 4.87 -1.79 3.21
CA GLY A 20 5.56 -0.60 2.69
C GLY A 20 7.07 -0.73 2.75
N ARG A 21 7.63 -1.21 3.86
CA ARG A 21 9.07 -1.51 3.99
C ARG A 21 9.52 -2.58 3.00
N ALA A 22 8.77 -3.68 2.91
CA ALA A 22 9.07 -4.75 1.96
C ALA A 22 9.00 -4.23 0.51
N GLY A 23 8.00 -3.37 0.19
CA GLY A 23 7.88 -2.70 -1.09
C GLY A 23 9.10 -1.83 -1.40
N ALA A 24 9.49 -0.93 -0.47
CA ALA A 24 10.65 -0.07 -0.64
C ALA A 24 11.93 -0.87 -0.96
N ARG A 25 12.17 -1.95 -0.20
CA ARG A 25 13.35 -2.82 -0.43
C ARG A 25 13.30 -3.53 -1.78
N LEU A 26 12.14 -4.08 -2.18
CA LEU A 26 12.04 -4.79 -3.45
C LEU A 26 12.05 -3.86 -4.66
N PHE A 27 11.48 -2.66 -4.57
CA PHE A 27 11.59 -1.62 -5.60
C PHE A 27 13.05 -1.18 -5.77
N ALA A 28 13.77 -0.94 -4.66
CA ALA A 28 15.20 -0.63 -4.70
C ALA A 28 16.03 -1.73 -5.37
N ARG A 29 15.80 -3.00 -5.00
CA ARG A 29 16.47 -4.15 -5.63
C ARG A 29 16.14 -4.31 -7.11
N ALA A 30 15.04 -3.74 -7.57
CA ALA A 30 14.68 -3.66 -8.98
C ALA A 30 15.29 -2.42 -9.70
N GLY A 31 16.13 -1.63 -9.03
CA GLY A 31 16.85 -0.48 -9.59
C GLY A 31 16.11 0.86 -9.50
N ALA A 32 14.98 0.92 -8.79
CA ALA A 32 14.20 2.16 -8.69
C ALA A 32 14.75 3.13 -7.64
N ASN A 33 14.76 4.41 -7.95
CA ASN A 33 14.87 5.50 -6.99
C ASN A 33 13.60 5.61 -6.16
N LEU A 34 13.71 5.99 -4.91
CA LEU A 34 12.61 5.92 -3.95
C LEU A 34 12.28 7.29 -3.34
N ALA A 35 10.98 7.62 -3.30
CA ALA A 35 10.44 8.62 -2.40
C ALA A 35 9.55 7.93 -1.35
N LEU A 36 10.02 7.91 -0.11
CA LEU A 36 9.42 7.17 1.00
C LEU A 36 8.78 8.12 2.00
N CYS A 37 7.58 7.82 2.46
CA CYS A 37 6.98 8.57 3.56
C CYS A 37 6.24 7.69 4.57
N ASP A 38 6.22 8.18 5.80
CA ASP A 38 5.49 7.59 6.93
C ASP A 38 5.33 8.64 8.04
N VAL A 39 4.46 8.37 9.00
CA VAL A 39 4.34 9.14 10.25
C VAL A 39 5.34 8.66 11.32
N ASN A 40 5.92 7.48 11.14
CA ASN A 40 6.92 6.89 12.05
C ASN A 40 8.33 7.13 11.51
N ASP A 41 8.94 8.23 11.92
CA ASP A 41 10.27 8.64 11.48
C ASP A 41 11.36 7.61 11.80
N GLY A 42 11.29 6.98 12.99
CA GLY A 42 12.26 5.96 13.39
C GLY A 42 12.21 4.72 12.50
N GLY A 43 10.99 4.23 12.22
CA GLY A 43 10.79 3.10 11.31
C GLY A 43 11.14 3.44 9.86
N LEU A 44 10.92 4.69 9.44
CA LEU A 44 11.29 5.17 8.11
C LEU A 44 12.81 5.22 7.95
N ALA A 45 13.53 5.75 8.94
CA ALA A 45 15.00 5.78 8.95
C ALA A 45 15.60 4.36 8.90
N GLU A 46 14.99 3.40 9.60
CA GLU A 46 15.40 1.99 9.51
C GLU A 46 15.19 1.42 8.11
N THR A 47 14.08 1.75 7.44
CA THR A 47 13.83 1.33 6.05
C THR A 47 14.89 1.88 5.11
N VAL A 48 15.23 3.18 5.23
CA VAL A 48 16.30 3.80 4.43
C VAL A 48 17.63 3.08 4.63
N LYS A 49 17.99 2.76 5.89
CA LYS A 49 19.21 2.01 6.18
C LYS A 49 19.24 0.62 5.54
N LEU A 50 18.11 -0.10 5.57
CA LEU A 50 17.98 -1.40 4.95
C LEU A 50 18.13 -1.32 3.42
N VAL A 51 17.49 -0.33 2.79
CA VAL A 51 17.60 -0.07 1.35
C VAL A 51 19.04 0.21 0.96
N ALA A 52 19.72 1.10 1.67
CA ALA A 52 21.13 1.44 1.40
C ALA A 52 22.09 0.25 1.55
N GLY A 53 21.74 -0.76 2.36
CA GLY A 53 22.50 -2.00 2.49
C GLY A 53 22.24 -3.02 1.37
N GLU A 54 21.24 -2.79 0.53
CA GLU A 54 20.76 -3.77 -0.45
C GLU A 54 20.84 -3.30 -1.91
N ALA A 55 20.85 -1.99 -2.15
CA ALA A 55 20.85 -1.41 -3.49
C ALA A 55 21.49 -0.03 -3.50
N ASP A 56 22.14 0.30 -4.60
CA ASP A 56 22.72 1.64 -4.85
C ASP A 56 21.71 2.47 -5.65
N VAL A 57 20.74 3.05 -4.94
CA VAL A 57 19.67 3.88 -5.51
C VAL A 57 19.49 5.15 -4.70
N GLU A 58 18.94 6.19 -5.31
CA GLU A 58 18.61 7.42 -4.61
C GLU A 58 17.35 7.27 -3.76
N VAL A 59 17.40 7.80 -2.54
CA VAL A 59 16.27 7.75 -1.59
C VAL A 59 15.98 9.12 -1.03
N LEU A 60 14.77 9.63 -1.24
CA LEU A 60 14.17 10.72 -0.48
C LEU A 60 13.28 10.08 0.61
N ALA A 61 13.45 10.44 1.87
CA ALA A 61 12.58 10.01 2.96
C ALA A 61 12.09 11.21 3.76
N GLN A 62 10.77 11.30 3.96
CA GLN A 62 10.14 12.45 4.61
C GLN A 62 8.98 12.03 5.49
N HIS A 63 8.82 12.69 6.64
CA HIS A 63 7.60 12.60 7.45
C HIS A 63 6.39 13.06 6.63
N CYS A 64 5.31 12.26 6.61
CA CYS A 64 4.06 12.65 5.97
C CYS A 64 2.91 11.85 6.58
N ASP A 65 1.92 12.55 7.15
CA ASP A 65 0.62 11.98 7.45
C ASP A 65 -0.28 12.09 6.21
N VAL A 66 -0.61 10.97 5.61
CA VAL A 66 -1.46 10.92 4.41
C VAL A 66 -2.91 11.36 4.66
N ALA A 67 -3.33 11.55 5.93
CA ALA A 67 -4.59 12.19 6.27
C ALA A 67 -4.52 13.73 6.19
N VAL A 68 -3.30 14.30 6.16
CA VAL A 68 -3.05 15.75 6.15
C VAL A 68 -2.63 16.19 4.75
N MET A 69 -3.51 16.92 4.07
CA MET A 69 -3.29 17.30 2.66
C MET A 69 -2.03 18.13 2.43
N SER A 70 -1.72 19.06 3.36
CA SER A 70 -0.49 19.87 3.28
C SER A 70 0.80 19.05 3.41
N ASP A 71 0.76 17.90 4.08
CA ASP A 71 1.91 17.03 4.20
C ASP A 71 2.12 16.24 2.91
N ILE A 72 1.03 15.74 2.30
CA ILE A 72 1.08 15.10 0.97
C ILE A 72 1.63 16.10 -0.07
N GLU A 73 1.13 17.32 -0.08
CA GLU A 73 1.58 18.35 -1.04
C GLU A 73 3.07 18.64 -0.90
N LYS A 74 3.57 18.83 0.33
CA LYS A 74 5.00 19.05 0.61
C LYS A 74 5.85 17.85 0.21
N PHE A 75 5.41 16.62 0.52
CA PHE A 75 6.13 15.41 0.18
C PHE A 75 6.24 15.21 -1.33
N VAL A 76 5.12 15.41 -2.06
CA VAL A 76 5.12 15.31 -3.52
C VAL A 76 5.96 16.41 -4.16
N ALA A 77 5.88 17.66 -3.65
CA ALA A 77 6.73 18.73 -4.14
C ALA A 77 8.22 18.43 -3.98
N ALA A 78 8.64 17.95 -2.80
CA ALA A 78 10.02 17.53 -2.56
C ALA A 78 10.43 16.34 -3.45
N THR A 79 9.51 15.43 -3.75
CA THR A 79 9.75 14.32 -4.68
C THR A 79 9.99 14.82 -6.10
N ILE A 80 9.17 15.76 -6.58
CA ILE A 80 9.30 16.37 -7.90
C ILE A 80 10.59 17.18 -7.99
N ASP A 81 10.92 17.97 -6.98
CA ASP A 81 12.17 18.75 -6.93
C ASP A 81 13.41 17.86 -7.01
N ARG A 82 13.35 16.65 -6.43
CA ARG A 82 14.47 15.71 -6.40
C ARG A 82 14.61 14.88 -7.67
N PHE A 83 13.48 14.40 -8.24
CA PHE A 83 13.48 13.38 -9.29
C PHE A 83 12.84 13.83 -10.60
N ASP A 84 12.12 14.95 -10.63
CA ASP A 84 11.37 15.51 -11.77
C ASP A 84 10.21 14.63 -12.29
N VAL A 85 10.41 13.33 -12.40
CA VAL A 85 9.43 12.34 -12.88
C VAL A 85 9.03 11.41 -11.74
N ILE A 86 7.74 11.06 -11.67
CA ILE A 86 7.23 9.97 -10.85
C ILE A 86 6.71 8.90 -11.80
N ASP A 87 7.26 7.70 -11.73
CA ASP A 87 6.84 6.57 -12.55
C ASP A 87 5.83 5.67 -11.83
N VAL A 88 6.01 5.49 -10.54
CA VAL A 88 5.16 4.59 -9.77
C VAL A 88 4.69 5.24 -8.47
N VAL A 89 3.39 5.08 -8.18
CA VAL A 89 2.81 5.41 -6.87
C VAL A 89 2.31 4.13 -6.21
N TYR A 90 2.94 3.74 -5.11
CA TYR A 90 2.52 2.64 -4.26
C TYR A 90 1.78 3.17 -3.03
N ASN A 91 0.46 3.30 -3.13
CA ASN A 91 -0.46 3.70 -2.08
C ASN A 91 -0.65 2.56 -1.08
N ASN A 92 0.28 2.42 -0.15
CA ASN A 92 0.30 1.33 0.83
C ASN A 92 -0.12 1.78 2.25
N ALA A 93 0.06 3.05 2.61
CA ALA A 93 -0.36 3.55 3.91
C ALA A 93 -1.81 3.20 4.21
N GLY A 94 -2.08 2.76 5.42
CA GLY A 94 -3.43 2.39 5.82
C GLY A 94 -3.51 2.05 7.30
N VAL A 95 -4.71 2.17 7.84
CA VAL A 95 -5.03 1.80 9.22
C VAL A 95 -6.20 0.84 9.26
N MET A 96 -6.19 -0.04 10.24
CA MET A 96 -7.30 -0.96 10.54
C MET A 96 -8.03 -0.45 11.78
N LEU A 97 -9.35 -0.44 11.72
CA LEU A 97 -10.21 -0.20 12.88
C LEU A 97 -11.00 -1.48 13.19
N ARG A 98 -10.96 -1.89 14.45
CA ARG A 98 -11.79 -2.98 14.96
C ARG A 98 -12.75 -2.43 16.02
N ARG A 99 -13.94 -2.01 15.56
CA ARG A 99 -15.04 -1.56 16.40
C ARG A 99 -16.35 -2.05 15.83
N SER A 100 -17.34 -2.29 16.70
CA SER A 100 -18.72 -2.56 16.29
C SER A 100 -19.31 -1.35 15.58
N ILE A 101 -20.41 -1.51 14.90
CA ILE A 101 -21.10 -0.37 14.27
C ILE A 101 -21.62 0.61 15.34
N GLU A 102 -22.00 0.11 16.50
CA GLU A 102 -22.52 0.91 17.62
C GLU A 102 -21.43 1.75 18.29
N ASP A 103 -20.20 1.22 18.38
CA ASP A 103 -19.09 1.87 19.07
C ASP A 103 -18.24 2.76 18.13
N THR A 104 -18.46 2.68 16.81
CA THR A 104 -17.69 3.46 15.84
C THR A 104 -18.10 4.93 15.90
N THR A 105 -17.18 5.79 16.31
CA THR A 105 -17.39 7.24 16.36
C THR A 105 -17.19 7.88 14.98
N GLU A 106 -17.69 9.10 14.80
CA GLU A 106 -17.41 9.90 13.59
C GLU A 106 -15.90 10.11 13.39
N GLN A 107 -15.15 10.38 14.45
CA GLN A 107 -13.70 10.52 14.40
C GLN A 107 -12.99 9.24 13.94
N ASP A 108 -13.47 8.07 14.38
CA ASP A 108 -12.94 6.79 13.94
C ASP A 108 -13.19 6.57 12.43
N TRP A 109 -14.39 6.91 11.98
CA TRP A 109 -14.76 6.86 10.57
C TRP A 109 -13.89 7.78 9.73
N ASP A 110 -13.80 9.05 10.12
CA ASP A 110 -13.02 10.07 9.42
C ASP A 110 -11.54 9.65 9.33
N ARG A 111 -10.95 9.22 10.45
CA ARG A 111 -9.56 8.75 10.47
C ARG A 111 -9.32 7.62 9.48
N VAL A 112 -10.20 6.60 9.46
CA VAL A 112 -10.05 5.46 8.56
C VAL A 112 -10.22 5.88 7.11
N THR A 113 -11.20 6.72 6.80
CA THR A 113 -11.48 7.15 5.43
C THR A 113 -10.46 8.18 4.94
N ASP A 114 -9.99 9.09 5.79
CA ASP A 114 -8.94 10.05 5.45
C ASP A 114 -7.63 9.35 5.07
N ILE A 115 -7.21 8.35 5.86
CA ILE A 115 -5.97 7.61 5.59
C ILE A 115 -6.14 6.65 4.42
N ASN A 116 -7.21 5.82 4.43
CA ASN A 116 -7.30 4.69 3.51
C ASN A 116 -7.88 5.06 2.13
N VAL A 117 -8.56 6.20 1.99
CA VAL A 117 -9.26 6.59 0.75
C VAL A 117 -8.84 7.97 0.26
N LYS A 118 -9.00 9.00 1.11
CA LYS A 118 -8.72 10.38 0.76
C LYS A 118 -7.23 10.61 0.50
N GLY A 119 -6.35 10.09 1.37
CA GLY A 119 -4.90 10.16 1.19
C GLY A 119 -4.44 9.61 -0.17
N PRO A 120 -4.75 8.37 -0.54
CA PRO A 120 -4.43 7.81 -1.87
C PRO A 120 -4.95 8.65 -3.04
N PHE A 121 -6.17 9.20 -2.94
CA PHE A 121 -6.71 10.07 -3.99
C PHE A 121 -5.89 11.34 -4.16
N PHE A 122 -5.61 12.05 -3.06
CA PHE A 122 -4.89 13.32 -3.12
C PHE A 122 -3.40 13.14 -3.43
N LEU A 123 -2.78 12.05 -2.99
CA LEU A 123 -1.41 11.73 -3.41
C LEU A 123 -1.31 11.61 -4.93
N VAL A 124 -2.21 10.86 -5.56
CA VAL A 124 -2.26 10.76 -7.03
C VAL A 124 -2.55 12.11 -7.68
N LYS A 125 -3.49 12.89 -7.13
CA LYS A 125 -3.81 14.23 -7.64
C LYS A 125 -2.59 15.15 -7.66
N TYR A 126 -1.83 15.22 -6.57
CA TYR A 126 -0.65 16.08 -6.49
C TYR A 126 0.52 15.53 -7.32
N ALA A 127 0.68 14.20 -7.39
CA ALA A 127 1.71 13.55 -8.19
C ALA A 127 1.42 13.57 -9.70
N LEU A 128 0.19 13.86 -10.12
CA LEU A 128 -0.25 13.75 -11.52
C LEU A 128 0.63 14.53 -12.51
N PRO A 129 1.07 15.77 -12.25
CA PRO A 129 1.95 16.48 -13.19
C PRO A 129 3.29 15.77 -13.47
N ALA A 130 3.83 15.06 -12.46
CA ALA A 130 5.06 14.28 -12.61
C ALA A 130 4.80 12.88 -13.18
N LEU A 131 3.66 12.26 -12.87
CA LEU A 131 3.21 11.00 -13.47
C LEU A 131 2.96 11.14 -14.98
N LEU A 132 2.47 12.29 -15.44
CA LEU A 132 2.24 12.57 -16.87
C LEU A 132 3.55 12.71 -17.67
N LYS A 133 4.70 12.88 -17.00
CA LYS A 133 6.00 12.87 -17.65
C LYS A 133 6.55 11.46 -17.85
N SER A 134 6.03 10.47 -17.13
CA SER A 134 6.43 9.08 -17.26
C SER A 134 5.94 8.47 -18.57
N THR A 135 6.77 7.65 -19.19
CA THR A 135 6.40 6.89 -20.39
C THR A 135 5.64 5.59 -20.09
N ASP A 136 5.63 5.15 -18.82
CA ASP A 136 4.98 3.92 -18.37
C ASP A 136 4.54 4.07 -16.90
N GLY A 137 3.63 5.03 -16.67
CA GLY A 137 3.15 5.36 -15.33
C GLY A 137 2.33 4.21 -14.70
N SER A 138 2.54 3.92 -13.42
CA SER A 138 1.80 2.87 -12.69
C SER A 138 1.37 3.33 -11.30
N ILE A 139 0.10 3.17 -10.99
CA ILE A 139 -0.46 3.42 -9.66
C ILE A 139 -0.93 2.09 -9.09
N ILE A 140 -0.51 1.78 -7.88
CA ILE A 140 -0.81 0.54 -7.18
C ILE A 140 -1.44 0.89 -5.84
N ASN A 141 -2.74 0.65 -5.72
CA ASN A 141 -3.49 0.87 -4.49
C ASN A 141 -3.53 -0.43 -3.67
N VAL A 142 -3.22 -0.37 -2.36
CA VAL A 142 -3.29 -1.54 -1.47
C VAL A 142 -4.62 -1.56 -0.73
N SER A 143 -5.54 -2.39 -1.20
CA SER A 143 -6.81 -2.66 -0.52
C SER A 143 -6.67 -3.81 0.49
N SER A 144 -7.62 -4.73 0.54
CA SER A 144 -7.66 -5.92 1.40
C SER A 144 -8.77 -6.85 0.92
N VAL A 145 -8.66 -8.15 1.24
CA VAL A 145 -9.81 -9.08 1.12
C VAL A 145 -11.05 -8.57 1.87
N SER A 146 -10.86 -7.77 2.92
CA SER A 146 -11.95 -7.13 3.67
C SER A 146 -12.79 -6.15 2.86
N GLY A 147 -12.27 -5.63 1.75
CA GLY A 147 -13.03 -4.80 0.82
C GLY A 147 -13.92 -5.59 -0.14
N LEU A 148 -13.69 -6.90 -0.26
CA LEU A 148 -14.51 -7.84 -1.05
C LEU A 148 -15.51 -8.58 -0.16
N LEU A 149 -15.01 -9.15 0.92
CA LEU A 149 -15.79 -10.00 1.83
C LEU A 149 -15.42 -9.66 3.27
N PRO A 150 -16.38 -9.27 4.14
CA PRO A 150 -16.08 -8.96 5.53
C PRO A 150 -15.58 -10.22 6.27
N PRO A 151 -14.38 -10.17 6.89
CA PRO A 151 -13.78 -11.36 7.50
C PRO A 151 -14.45 -11.75 8.82
N ARG A 152 -15.01 -10.79 9.52
CA ARG A 152 -15.66 -10.93 10.84
C ARG A 152 -16.41 -9.65 11.23
N GLU A 153 -17.13 -9.70 12.33
CA GLU A 153 -17.77 -8.52 12.94
C GLU A 153 -16.73 -7.46 13.37
N GLY A 154 -17.19 -6.22 13.52
CA GLY A 154 -16.38 -5.12 14.03
C GLY A 154 -15.35 -4.53 13.06
N ASN A 155 -15.55 -4.68 11.75
CA ASN A 155 -14.65 -4.12 10.74
C ASN A 155 -15.37 -3.23 9.70
N THR A 156 -16.58 -2.74 10.01
CA THR A 156 -17.45 -2.09 9.02
C THR A 156 -16.77 -0.89 8.33
N ALA A 157 -16.22 0.07 9.10
CA ALA A 157 -15.54 1.24 8.54
C ALA A 157 -14.31 0.84 7.72
N TYR A 158 -13.52 -0.12 8.19
CA TYR A 158 -12.36 -0.62 7.45
C TYR A 158 -12.77 -1.29 6.14
N CYS A 159 -13.77 -2.18 6.16
CA CYS A 159 -14.30 -2.84 4.97
C CYS A 159 -14.82 -1.81 3.95
N ALA A 160 -15.57 -0.81 4.42
CA ALA A 160 -16.06 0.28 3.58
C ALA A 160 -14.92 1.04 2.91
N SER A 161 -13.87 1.41 3.67
CA SER A 161 -12.71 2.13 3.14
C SER A 161 -11.94 1.31 2.09
N LYS A 162 -11.77 0.00 2.32
CA LYS A 162 -11.05 -0.89 1.38
C LYS A 162 -11.88 -1.22 0.14
N GLY A 163 -13.20 -1.30 0.26
CA GLY A 163 -14.12 -1.36 -0.88
C GLY A 163 -14.13 -0.06 -1.71
N ALA A 164 -14.13 1.10 -1.03
CA ALA A 164 -14.02 2.40 -1.69
C ALA A 164 -12.72 2.54 -2.50
N LEU A 165 -11.58 2.04 -1.96
CA LEU A 165 -10.30 2.08 -2.68
C LEU A 165 -10.31 1.21 -3.94
N MET A 166 -11.05 0.10 -3.96
CA MET A 166 -11.26 -0.72 -5.17
C MET A 166 -12.07 0.02 -6.24
N ALA A 167 -13.13 0.72 -5.83
CA ALA A 167 -13.92 1.56 -6.73
C ALA A 167 -13.08 2.72 -7.28
N LEU A 168 -12.32 3.39 -6.40
CA LEU A 168 -11.38 4.45 -6.75
C LEU A 168 -10.35 3.97 -7.80
N THR A 169 -9.80 2.77 -7.63
CA THR A 169 -8.85 2.16 -8.59
C THR A 169 -9.45 2.08 -9.99
N ARG A 170 -10.69 1.61 -10.12
CA ARG A 170 -11.36 1.50 -11.44
C ARG A 170 -11.64 2.87 -12.06
N ALA A 171 -12.06 3.83 -11.24
CA ALA A 171 -12.31 5.19 -11.71
C ALA A 171 -11.01 5.85 -12.20
N GLN A 172 -9.95 5.81 -11.39
CA GLN A 172 -8.62 6.31 -11.77
C GLN A 172 -8.06 5.60 -13.00
N ALA A 173 -8.24 4.28 -13.12
CA ALA A 173 -7.80 3.53 -14.31
C ALA A 173 -8.47 4.04 -15.59
N ARG A 174 -9.77 4.35 -15.53
CA ARG A 174 -10.51 4.91 -16.66
C ARG A 174 -10.05 6.33 -17.00
N ASP A 175 -9.90 7.18 -15.99
CA ASP A 175 -9.52 8.58 -16.17
C ASP A 175 -8.09 8.74 -16.70
N LEU A 176 -7.17 7.85 -16.28
CA LEU A 176 -5.75 7.97 -16.55
C LEU A 176 -5.26 7.11 -17.74
N ALA A 177 -6.08 6.16 -18.23
CA ALA A 177 -5.74 5.34 -19.40
C ALA A 177 -5.41 6.16 -20.66
N PRO A 178 -6.10 7.28 -20.98
CA PRO A 178 -5.73 8.11 -22.13
C PRO A 178 -4.32 8.71 -22.04
N HIS A 179 -3.74 8.74 -20.84
CA HIS A 179 -2.39 9.24 -20.57
C HIS A 179 -1.34 8.12 -20.45
N GLY A 180 -1.70 6.87 -20.75
CA GLY A 180 -0.80 5.73 -20.63
C GLY A 180 -0.49 5.29 -19.20
N ILE A 181 -1.20 5.82 -18.19
CA ILE A 181 -1.00 5.47 -16.78
C ILE A 181 -1.92 4.32 -16.41
N ARG A 182 -1.34 3.24 -15.89
CA ARG A 182 -2.07 2.07 -15.40
C ARG A 182 -2.39 2.23 -13.91
N VAL A 183 -3.56 1.76 -13.49
CA VAL A 183 -3.96 1.78 -12.08
C VAL A 183 -4.51 0.43 -11.68
N ASN A 184 -3.88 -0.24 -10.73
CA ASN A 184 -4.28 -1.55 -10.25
C ASN A 184 -4.39 -1.60 -8.72
N CYS A 185 -5.11 -2.58 -8.22
CA CYS A 185 -5.36 -2.75 -6.79
C CYS A 185 -4.84 -4.10 -6.32
N LEU A 186 -3.93 -4.10 -5.36
CA LEU A 186 -3.58 -5.30 -4.60
C LEU A 186 -4.63 -5.57 -3.53
N VAL A 187 -4.99 -6.83 -3.38
CA VAL A 187 -5.98 -7.30 -2.42
C VAL A 187 -5.34 -8.35 -1.51
N PRO A 188 -4.53 -7.93 -0.52
CA PRO A 188 -3.87 -8.85 0.40
C PRO A 188 -4.88 -9.57 1.30
N GLY A 189 -4.59 -10.83 1.58
CA GLY A 189 -5.22 -11.63 2.63
C GLY A 189 -4.59 -11.40 4.01
N PRO A 190 -4.60 -12.41 4.88
CA PRO A 190 -3.88 -12.38 6.15
C PRO A 190 -2.36 -12.33 5.90
N ILE A 191 -1.72 -11.19 6.15
CA ILE A 191 -0.27 -10.99 5.98
C ILE A 191 0.38 -10.75 7.34
N ASP A 192 1.53 -11.37 7.60
CA ASP A 192 2.27 -11.23 8.85
C ASP A 192 3.03 -9.89 8.86
N THR A 193 2.42 -8.89 9.47
CA THR A 193 2.93 -7.52 9.57
C THR A 193 2.56 -6.93 10.94
N PRO A 194 3.15 -5.81 11.34
CA PRO A 194 2.82 -5.15 12.62
C PRO A 194 1.34 -4.79 12.79
N MET A 195 0.62 -4.48 11.72
CA MET A 195 -0.80 -4.07 11.79
C MET A 195 -1.72 -5.16 12.38
N PRO A 196 -1.77 -6.41 11.87
CA PRO A 196 -2.51 -7.49 12.52
C PRO A 196 -1.83 -8.01 13.78
N ALA A 197 -0.49 -7.96 13.89
CA ALA A 197 0.22 -8.40 15.08
C ALA A 197 -0.23 -7.61 16.32
N GLY A 198 -0.32 -6.29 16.27
CA GLY A 198 -0.80 -5.47 17.38
C GLY A 198 -2.20 -5.85 17.86
N ALA A 199 -3.06 -6.33 16.95
CA ALA A 199 -4.39 -6.82 17.35
C ALA A 199 -4.34 -8.19 18.05
N PHE A 200 -3.37 -9.05 17.75
CA PHE A 200 -3.18 -10.31 18.47
C PHE A 200 -2.49 -10.06 19.81
N ASP A 201 -1.55 -9.12 19.87
CA ASP A 201 -0.80 -8.78 21.09
C ASP A 201 -1.70 -8.21 22.19
N SER A 202 -2.82 -7.57 21.82
CA SER A 202 -3.84 -7.13 22.77
C SER A 202 -4.63 -8.26 23.43
N LEU A 203 -4.55 -9.51 22.90
CA LEU A 203 -5.20 -10.67 23.46
C LEU A 203 -4.34 -11.33 24.58
N PRO A 204 -4.96 -11.99 25.56
CA PRO A 204 -4.26 -12.87 26.47
C PRO A 204 -3.39 -13.87 25.72
N GLU A 205 -2.17 -14.12 26.21
CA GLU A 205 -1.16 -14.94 25.53
C GLU A 205 -1.69 -16.32 25.12
N ASN A 206 -2.43 -16.97 26.01
CA ASN A 206 -3.05 -18.28 25.75
C ASN A 206 -4.12 -18.26 24.64
N LYS A 207 -4.66 -17.12 24.23
CA LYS A 207 -5.64 -16.98 23.15
C LYS A 207 -5.02 -16.62 21.80
N ARG A 208 -3.77 -16.10 21.77
CA ARG A 208 -3.11 -15.65 20.54
C ARG A 208 -2.97 -16.76 19.48
N PRO A 209 -2.53 -18.00 19.82
CA PRO A 209 -2.39 -19.05 18.81
C PRO A 209 -3.71 -19.41 18.12
N ALA A 210 -4.78 -19.54 18.89
CA ALA A 210 -6.11 -19.84 18.33
C ALA A 210 -6.64 -18.69 17.45
N ALA A 211 -6.42 -17.43 17.86
CA ALA A 211 -6.82 -16.27 17.08
C ALA A 211 -6.02 -16.15 15.77
N ARG A 212 -4.71 -16.46 15.78
CA ARG A 212 -3.89 -16.49 14.58
C ARG A 212 -4.32 -17.62 13.63
N ALA A 213 -4.58 -18.82 14.14
CA ALA A 213 -5.11 -19.93 13.36
C ALA A 213 -6.47 -19.60 12.72
N ALA A 214 -7.37 -18.99 13.48
CA ALA A 214 -8.67 -18.55 12.97
C ALA A 214 -8.56 -17.48 11.87
N ALA A 215 -7.54 -16.62 11.91
CA ALA A 215 -7.34 -15.59 10.88
C ALA A 215 -7.02 -16.19 9.50
N VAL A 216 -6.34 -17.32 9.44
CA VAL A 216 -5.93 -18.00 8.20
C VAL A 216 -6.82 -19.18 7.84
N SER A 217 -7.80 -19.57 8.68
CA SER A 217 -8.60 -20.77 8.50
C SER A 217 -9.40 -20.81 7.20
N ARG A 218 -9.73 -19.65 6.65
CA ARG A 218 -10.42 -19.53 5.36
C ARG A 218 -9.46 -19.60 4.16
N SER A 219 -8.17 -19.37 4.36
CA SER A 219 -7.20 -19.46 3.27
C SER A 219 -6.99 -20.93 2.86
N MET A 220 -6.90 -21.20 1.56
CA MET A 220 -6.51 -22.52 1.06
C MET A 220 -5.07 -22.84 1.48
N ILE A 221 -4.18 -21.84 1.41
CA ILE A 221 -2.83 -21.89 1.96
C ILE A 221 -2.89 -21.41 3.40
N GLN A 222 -3.01 -22.35 4.36
CA GLN A 222 -3.31 -22.08 5.77
C GLN A 222 -2.10 -21.54 6.56
N ARG A 223 -1.54 -20.43 6.08
CA ARG A 223 -0.53 -19.63 6.76
C ARG A 223 -0.76 -18.15 6.49
N PHE A 224 -0.13 -17.30 7.28
CA PHE A 224 0.02 -15.91 6.89
C PHE A 224 0.92 -15.82 5.66
N GLY A 225 0.56 -14.93 4.73
CA GLY A 225 1.49 -14.48 3.70
C GLY A 225 2.55 -13.56 4.30
N THR A 226 3.66 -13.36 3.60
CA THR A 226 4.69 -12.41 4.00
C THR A 226 4.48 -11.06 3.31
N ALA A 227 5.07 -10.00 3.87
CA ALA A 227 5.05 -8.68 3.25
C ALA A 227 5.75 -8.69 1.88
N GLU A 228 6.79 -9.51 1.73
CA GLU A 228 7.55 -9.68 0.49
C GLU A 228 6.72 -10.36 -0.61
N GLU A 229 5.83 -11.30 -0.26
CA GLU A 229 4.94 -11.94 -1.26
C GLU A 229 3.98 -10.90 -1.88
N VAL A 230 3.48 -9.94 -1.10
CA VAL A 230 2.65 -8.83 -1.62
C VAL A 230 3.50 -7.83 -2.41
N ALA A 231 4.66 -7.46 -1.88
CA ALA A 231 5.55 -6.50 -2.50
C ALA A 231 6.11 -6.99 -3.85
N ALA A 232 6.33 -8.30 -4.02
CA ALA A 232 6.75 -8.89 -5.29
C ALA A 232 5.71 -8.67 -6.40
N VAL A 233 4.42 -8.76 -6.05
CA VAL A 233 3.33 -8.45 -7.00
C VAL A 233 3.27 -6.95 -7.30
N ALA A 234 3.56 -6.08 -6.30
CA ALA A 234 3.66 -4.64 -6.55
C ALA A 234 4.78 -4.30 -7.55
N VAL A 235 5.97 -4.90 -7.41
CA VAL A 235 7.08 -4.73 -8.36
C VAL A 235 6.69 -5.23 -9.76
N PHE A 236 5.99 -6.36 -9.88
CA PHE A 236 5.46 -6.85 -11.16
C PHE A 236 4.49 -5.84 -11.79
N LEU A 237 3.55 -5.29 -11.01
CA LEU A 237 2.58 -4.31 -11.51
C LEU A 237 3.21 -2.97 -11.92
N ALA A 238 4.35 -2.62 -11.32
CA ALA A 238 5.12 -1.45 -11.68
C ALA A 238 5.90 -1.63 -12.99
N GLY A 239 6.22 -2.87 -13.35
CA GLY A 239 7.06 -3.19 -14.49
C GLY A 239 6.32 -3.30 -15.82
N PRO A 240 7.07 -3.41 -16.94
CA PRO A 240 6.53 -3.49 -18.30
C PRO A 240 5.76 -4.79 -18.54
N GLU A 241 6.00 -5.86 -17.77
CA GLU A 241 5.29 -7.12 -17.88
C GLU A 241 3.79 -6.99 -17.55
N ALA A 242 3.41 -5.96 -16.80
CA ALA A 242 2.02 -5.63 -16.49
C ALA A 242 1.41 -4.59 -17.45
N SER A 243 2.02 -4.31 -18.60
CA SER A 243 1.62 -3.23 -19.54
C SER A 243 0.18 -3.32 -20.03
N TYR A 244 -0.44 -4.50 -20.02
CA TYR A 244 -1.84 -4.68 -20.40
C TYR A 244 -2.79 -4.87 -19.21
N MET A 245 -2.33 -4.50 -17.98
CA MET A 245 -3.10 -4.61 -16.75
C MET A 245 -3.46 -3.23 -16.21
N THR A 246 -4.75 -2.88 -16.23
CA THR A 246 -5.28 -1.68 -15.58
C THR A 246 -6.70 -1.93 -15.08
N GLY A 247 -7.10 -1.29 -13.99
CA GLY A 247 -8.40 -1.46 -13.33
C GLY A 247 -8.58 -2.80 -12.62
N ALA A 248 -7.55 -3.62 -12.52
CA ALA A 248 -7.63 -4.98 -11.99
C ALA A 248 -7.57 -4.99 -10.44
N MET A 249 -8.30 -5.96 -9.86
CA MET A 249 -8.21 -6.34 -8.44
C MET A 249 -7.39 -7.63 -8.37
N ILE A 250 -6.21 -7.58 -7.76
CA ILE A 250 -5.25 -8.69 -7.76
C ILE A 250 -5.15 -9.27 -6.34
N PRO A 251 -5.81 -10.42 -6.05
CA PRO A 251 -5.68 -11.08 -4.76
C PRO A 251 -4.26 -11.64 -4.54
N VAL A 252 -3.74 -11.40 -3.33
CA VAL A 252 -2.51 -12.02 -2.81
C VAL A 252 -2.88 -12.55 -1.42
N ASP A 253 -3.67 -13.60 -1.37
CA ASP A 253 -4.48 -13.94 -0.21
C ASP A 253 -4.47 -15.42 0.20
N GLY A 254 -3.64 -16.23 -0.45
CA GLY A 254 -3.58 -17.67 -0.21
C GLY A 254 -4.88 -18.42 -0.55
N GLY A 255 -5.69 -17.88 -1.48
CA GLY A 255 -6.98 -18.44 -1.88
C GLY A 255 -8.13 -18.08 -0.95
N TRP A 256 -7.95 -17.11 -0.06
CA TRP A 256 -8.95 -16.70 0.92
C TRP A 256 -10.28 -16.23 0.28
N THR A 257 -10.21 -15.55 -0.86
CA THR A 257 -11.41 -15.07 -1.60
C THR A 257 -11.97 -16.05 -2.61
N ALA A 258 -11.32 -17.18 -2.81
CA ALA A 258 -11.72 -18.18 -3.82
C ALA A 258 -12.63 -19.30 -3.22
N CYS A 259 -12.93 -19.25 -1.92
CA CYS A 259 -13.79 -20.22 -1.21
C CYS A 259 -15.10 -19.56 -0.76
#